data_d3ec8e66a907ae301f30605e108341f4
#
_entry.id   d3ec8e66a907ae301f30605e108341f4
#
_cell.length_a   1.000
_cell.length_b   1.000
_cell.length_c   1.000
_cell.angle_alpha   90.00
_cell.angle_beta   90.00
_cell.angle_gamma   90.00
#
_symmetry.space_group_name_H-M   'P 1'
#
loop_
_entity.id
_entity.type
_entity.pdbx_description
1 polymer ?
#
loop_
_entity_poly.entity_id
_entity_poly.type
_entity_poly.pdbx_seq_one_letter_code
_entity_poly.pdbx_strand_id
1 'polypeptide(L)'
;MSDTYQVGEIVQAEYKTGKYVGKIVEWNPNGSKAAVQVLAVLNHPMQGNLHHPMNPDVSYFHQRRALANQEIALMPLETLQAYSGPIPEYEASLKEALRADIEALTKSIRFSEKCLSELHALQKEYFPEQA
;
A
#
# COMPACT_ATOMS: atom_id res chain seq x y z
N MET A 1 19.05 20.92 -5.21
CA MET A 1 17.74 20.35 -5.38
C MET A 1 17.78 18.88 -5.05
N SER A 2 16.88 18.53 -4.21
CA SER A 2 16.85 17.17 -3.72
C SER A 2 16.29 16.19 -4.73
N ASP A 3 15.79 16.69 -5.84
CA ASP A 3 15.22 15.81 -6.86
C ASP A 3 16.25 15.20 -7.77
N THR A 4 17.53 15.41 -7.48
CA THR A 4 18.61 14.79 -8.24
C THR A 4 19.06 13.54 -7.50
N TYR A 5 18.84 12.39 -8.13
CA TYR A 5 19.23 11.09 -7.59
C TYR A 5 20.30 10.49 -8.47
N GLN A 6 20.94 9.46 -7.97
CA GLN A 6 22.00 8.78 -8.70
C GLN A 6 21.74 7.28 -8.71
N VAL A 7 22.15 6.63 -9.80
CA VAL A 7 22.11 5.17 -9.87
C VAL A 7 22.90 4.61 -8.69
N GLY A 8 22.31 3.63 -8.03
CA GLY A 8 22.89 3.03 -6.83
C GLY A 8 22.38 3.60 -5.54
N GLU A 9 21.67 4.73 -5.59
CA GLU A 9 21.15 5.35 -4.38
C GLU A 9 19.98 4.55 -3.82
N ILE A 10 19.90 4.48 -2.48
CA ILE A 10 18.79 3.78 -1.80
C ILE A 10 17.70 4.77 -1.54
N VAL A 11 16.51 4.42 -1.99
CA VAL A 11 15.33 5.30 -1.90
C VAL A 11 14.13 4.49 -1.43
N GLN A 12 13.10 5.20 -0.96
CA GLN A 12 11.78 4.61 -0.89
C GLN A 12 10.94 5.20 -2.03
N ALA A 13 10.06 4.37 -2.59
CA ALA A 13 9.27 4.77 -3.74
C ALA A 13 8.03 3.92 -3.81
N GLU A 14 7.08 4.33 -4.64
CA GLU A 14 5.80 3.65 -4.75
C GLU A 14 5.63 3.04 -6.12
N TYR A 15 4.99 1.88 -6.13
CA TYR A 15 4.55 1.23 -7.35
C TYR A 15 3.10 0.81 -7.14
N LYS A 16 2.21 1.42 -7.93
CA LYS A 16 0.78 1.28 -7.73
C LYS A 16 0.46 1.69 -6.29
N THR A 17 -0.06 0.90 -5.44
CA THR A 17 -0.33 1.33 -4.06
C THR A 17 0.65 0.75 -3.06
N GLY A 18 1.63 -0.03 -3.54
CA GLY A 18 2.67 -0.56 -2.68
C GLY A 18 3.80 0.43 -2.49
N LYS A 19 4.46 0.35 -1.35
CA LYS A 19 5.59 1.22 -1.04
C LYS A 19 6.80 0.36 -0.70
N TYR A 20 7.94 0.72 -1.25
CA TYR A 20 9.12 -0.13 -1.19
C TYR A 20 10.37 0.66 -0.89
N VAL A 21 11.36 -0.02 -0.30
CA VAL A 21 12.74 0.45 -0.27
C VAL A 21 13.46 -0.25 -1.40
N GLY A 22 14.22 0.50 -2.18
CA GLY A 22 14.94 -0.09 -3.28
C GLY A 22 16.15 0.72 -3.69
N LYS A 23 16.85 0.20 -4.68
CA LYS A 23 18.04 0.84 -5.22
C LYS A 23 17.73 1.29 -6.64
N ILE A 24 18.05 2.55 -6.94
CA ILE A 24 17.89 3.07 -8.29
C ILE A 24 18.88 2.35 -9.20
N VAL A 25 18.38 1.69 -10.23
CA VAL A 25 19.25 1.01 -11.20
C VAL A 25 19.30 1.75 -12.52
N GLU A 26 18.28 2.58 -12.79
CA GLU A 26 18.29 3.42 -13.99
C GLU A 26 17.33 4.57 -13.78
N TRP A 27 17.72 5.77 -14.20
CA TRP A 27 16.80 6.89 -14.16
C TRP A 27 17.29 7.97 -15.11
N ASN A 28 16.34 8.77 -15.57
CA ASN A 28 16.59 9.87 -16.48
C ASN A 28 15.98 11.12 -15.84
N PRO A 29 16.77 12.17 -15.60
CA PRO A 29 16.23 13.36 -14.95
C PRO A 29 15.08 14.01 -15.72
N ASN A 30 15.00 13.77 -17.02
CA ASN A 30 13.91 14.31 -17.84
C ASN A 30 12.76 13.31 -17.99
N GLY A 31 12.86 12.14 -17.40
CA GLY A 31 11.80 11.16 -17.43
C GLY A 31 10.86 11.33 -16.25
N SER A 32 9.77 10.59 -16.28
CA SER A 32 8.77 10.64 -15.23
C SER A 32 8.92 9.49 -14.23
N LYS A 33 9.81 8.55 -14.48
CA LYS A 33 9.96 7.35 -13.66
C LYS A 33 11.41 6.94 -13.54
N ALA A 34 11.70 6.24 -12.46
CA ALA A 34 13.00 5.63 -12.25
C ALA A 34 12.82 4.13 -12.14
N ALA A 35 13.80 3.37 -12.64
CA ALA A 35 13.83 1.92 -12.46
C ALA A 35 14.44 1.63 -11.09
N VAL A 36 13.66 1.00 -10.22
CA VAL A 36 14.05 0.74 -8.85
C VAL A 36 14.02 -0.76 -8.60
N GLN A 37 15.12 -1.28 -8.06
CA GLN A 37 15.21 -2.68 -7.69
C GLN A 37 14.79 -2.84 -6.24
N VAL A 38 13.76 -3.64 -6.01
CA VAL A 38 13.12 -3.78 -4.70
C VAL A 38 14.04 -4.51 -3.73
N LEU A 39 14.20 -3.94 -2.54
CA LEU A 39 14.97 -4.55 -1.46
C LEU A 39 14.10 -4.90 -0.26
N ALA A 40 13.03 -4.13 -0.01
CA ALA A 40 12.15 -4.36 1.14
C ALA A 40 10.78 -3.78 0.85
N VAL A 41 9.77 -4.28 1.57
CA VAL A 41 8.39 -3.82 1.44
C VAL A 41 8.06 -2.97 2.66
N LEU A 42 7.63 -1.72 2.42
CA LEU A 42 7.17 -0.84 3.50
C LEU A 42 5.67 -0.93 3.68
N ASN A 43 4.92 -0.91 2.57
CA ASN A 43 3.47 -1.05 2.61
C ASN A 43 3.04 -2.03 1.53
N HIS A 44 2.20 -2.97 1.91
CA HIS A 44 1.66 -3.94 0.97
C HIS A 44 0.66 -3.25 0.04
N PRO A 45 0.58 -3.63 -1.25
CA PRO A 45 -0.39 -3.02 -2.16
C PRO A 45 -1.82 -3.20 -1.69
N MET A 46 -2.65 -2.23 -2.00
CA MET A 46 -4.09 -2.32 -1.73
C MET A 46 -4.73 -3.33 -2.66
N GLN A 47 -5.74 -4.01 -2.13
CA GLN A 47 -6.49 -4.99 -2.89
C GLN A 47 -7.74 -4.36 -3.49
N GLY A 48 -8.31 -5.00 -4.51
CA GLY A 48 -9.56 -4.55 -5.08
C GLY A 48 -9.37 -3.71 -6.33
N ASN A 49 -10.40 -2.96 -6.70
CA ASN A 49 -10.39 -2.12 -7.89
C ASN A 49 -9.90 -0.72 -7.51
N LEU A 50 -8.76 -0.30 -8.05
CA LEU A 50 -8.18 0.99 -7.69
C LEU A 50 -8.98 2.17 -8.22
N HIS A 51 -9.81 1.96 -9.25
CA HIS A 51 -10.71 3.01 -9.73
C HIS A 51 -11.95 3.16 -8.86
N HIS A 52 -12.26 2.14 -8.07
CA HIS A 52 -13.37 2.15 -7.12
C HIS A 52 -12.85 1.63 -5.78
N PRO A 53 -11.97 2.42 -5.12
CA PRO A 53 -11.34 1.94 -3.90
C PRO A 53 -12.37 1.73 -2.79
N MET A 54 -12.11 0.75 -1.97
CA MET A 54 -12.96 0.39 -0.82
C MET A 54 -14.33 -0.15 -1.20
N ASN A 55 -14.60 -0.37 -2.48
CA ASN A 55 -15.88 -0.93 -2.92
C ASN A 55 -15.74 -2.44 -3.08
N PRO A 56 -16.41 -3.24 -2.25
CA PRO A 56 -16.32 -4.70 -2.37
C PRO A 56 -17.16 -5.26 -3.52
N ASP A 57 -18.07 -4.47 -4.07
CA ASP A 57 -19.08 -4.96 -5.01
C ASP A 57 -18.72 -4.64 -6.45
N VAL A 58 -17.42 -4.58 -6.75
CA VAL A 58 -16.96 -4.36 -8.12
C VAL A 58 -17.06 -5.68 -8.90
N SER A 59 -17.16 -5.56 -10.23
CA SER A 59 -17.29 -6.75 -11.08
C SER A 59 -16.05 -7.64 -11.04
N TYR A 60 -14.89 -7.07 -10.75
CA TYR A 60 -13.67 -7.84 -10.59
C TYR A 60 -12.84 -7.25 -9.45
N PHE A 61 -12.62 -8.05 -8.42
CA PHE A 61 -11.87 -7.65 -7.23
C PHE A 61 -10.45 -8.18 -7.41
N HIS A 62 -9.51 -7.29 -7.70
CA HIS A 62 -8.14 -7.67 -8.03
C HIS A 62 -7.35 -8.06 -6.79
N GLN A 63 -6.66 -9.19 -6.89
CA GLN A 63 -5.63 -9.54 -5.92
C GLN A 63 -4.32 -8.94 -6.42
N ARG A 64 -3.63 -8.21 -5.54
CA ARG A 64 -2.35 -7.60 -5.89
C ARG A 64 -1.27 -8.12 -4.97
N ARG A 65 -0.19 -8.59 -5.60
CA ARG A 65 0.97 -9.08 -4.88
C ARG A 65 1.96 -7.94 -4.72
N ALA A 66 2.73 -7.98 -3.63
CA ALA A 66 3.90 -7.12 -3.51
C ALA A 66 4.91 -7.50 -4.59
N LEU A 67 5.71 -6.52 -5.01
CA LEU A 67 6.82 -6.80 -5.91
C LEU A 67 7.79 -7.75 -5.23
N ALA A 68 8.42 -8.61 -6.02
CA ALA A 68 9.32 -9.64 -5.50
C ALA A 68 10.65 -9.04 -5.10
N ASN A 69 11.39 -9.78 -4.26
CA ASN A 69 12.73 -9.38 -3.87
C ASN A 69 13.60 -9.20 -5.11
N GLN A 70 14.23 -8.03 -5.23
CA GLN A 70 15.11 -7.66 -6.33
C GLN A 70 14.42 -7.49 -7.68
N GLU A 71 13.11 -7.50 -7.69
CA GLU A 71 12.35 -7.16 -8.89
C GLU A 71 12.56 -5.68 -9.23
N ILE A 72 12.71 -5.38 -10.52
CA ILE A 72 12.91 -4.01 -10.98
C ILE A 72 11.59 -3.51 -11.56
N ALA A 73 11.14 -2.36 -11.08
CA ALA A 73 9.89 -1.75 -11.54
C ALA A 73 10.11 -0.27 -11.76
N LEU A 74 9.35 0.29 -12.70
CA LEU A 74 9.38 1.73 -12.96
C LEU A 74 8.47 2.41 -11.94
N MET A 75 9.05 3.31 -11.16
CA MET A 75 8.34 3.99 -10.09
C MET A 75 8.34 5.49 -10.37
N PRO A 76 7.18 6.17 -10.12
CA PRO A 76 7.08 7.60 -10.43
C PRO A 76 8.11 8.42 -9.64
N LEU A 77 8.73 9.37 -10.31
CA LEU A 77 9.76 10.20 -9.67
C LEU A 77 9.21 10.97 -8.48
N GLU A 78 7.95 11.39 -8.53
CA GLU A 78 7.37 12.16 -7.44
C GLU A 78 7.22 11.35 -6.15
N THR A 79 7.30 10.02 -6.22
CA THR A 79 7.20 9.19 -5.03
C THR A 79 8.56 8.86 -4.41
N LEU A 80 9.64 9.21 -5.09
CA LEU A 80 10.98 8.90 -4.60
C LEU A 80 11.36 9.80 -3.43
N GLN A 81 11.89 9.19 -2.37
CA GLN A 81 12.45 9.89 -1.23
C GLN A 81 13.72 9.18 -0.82
N ALA A 82 14.74 9.95 -0.42
CA ALA A 82 15.96 9.35 0.07
C ALA A 82 15.65 8.50 1.29
N TYR A 83 16.22 7.33 1.36
CA TYR A 83 16.01 6.42 2.48
C TYR A 83 17.31 6.26 3.23
N SER A 84 17.30 6.51 4.52
CA SER A 84 18.45 6.33 5.38
C SER A 84 18.08 5.35 6.48
N GLY A 85 19.12 4.71 7.06
CA GLY A 85 18.91 3.75 8.10
C GLY A 85 19.00 2.33 7.58
N PRO A 86 18.78 1.36 8.45
CA PRO A 86 18.93 -0.05 8.05
C PRO A 86 17.82 -0.46 7.10
N ILE A 87 18.19 -1.34 6.16
CA ILE A 87 17.23 -1.90 5.21
C ILE A 87 16.81 -3.25 5.77
N PRO A 88 15.50 -3.43 6.07
CA PRO A 88 15.06 -4.72 6.58
C PRO A 88 15.22 -5.81 5.53
N GLU A 89 15.36 -7.03 6.00
CA GLU A 89 15.40 -8.17 5.11
C GLU A 89 14.05 -8.30 4.40
N TYR A 90 14.06 -8.68 3.12
CA TYR A 90 12.87 -8.63 2.31
C TYR A 90 11.71 -9.43 2.90
N GLU A 91 11.98 -10.70 3.23
CA GLU A 91 10.90 -11.58 3.71
C GLU A 91 10.32 -11.08 5.02
N ALA A 92 11.16 -10.60 5.93
CA ALA A 92 10.70 -10.05 7.20
C ALA A 92 9.85 -8.82 6.97
N SER A 93 10.26 -7.95 6.04
CA SER A 93 9.49 -6.73 5.74
C SER A 93 8.16 -7.07 5.10
N LEU A 94 8.13 -8.07 4.22
CA LEU A 94 6.89 -8.50 3.58
C LEU A 94 5.91 -9.05 4.61
N LYS A 95 6.41 -9.88 5.54
CA LYS A 95 5.55 -10.42 6.59
C LYS A 95 4.96 -9.31 7.45
N GLU A 96 5.77 -8.33 7.81
CA GLU A 96 5.30 -7.24 8.66
C GLU A 96 4.28 -6.36 7.93
N ALA A 97 4.54 -6.05 6.66
CA ALA A 97 3.61 -5.24 5.88
C ALA A 97 2.26 -5.95 5.72
N LEU A 98 2.30 -7.24 5.44
CA LEU A 98 1.09 -8.03 5.30
C LEU A 98 0.33 -8.12 6.62
N ARG A 99 1.05 -8.38 7.71
CA ARG A 99 0.46 -8.46 9.04
C ARG A 99 -0.25 -7.15 9.40
N ALA A 100 0.39 -6.02 9.09
CA ALA A 100 -0.18 -4.72 9.41
C ALA A 100 -1.49 -4.49 8.66
N ASP A 101 -1.53 -4.85 7.38
CA ASP A 101 -2.76 -4.69 6.59
C ASP A 101 -3.87 -5.60 7.11
N ILE A 102 -3.53 -6.85 7.41
CA ILE A 102 -4.53 -7.79 7.93
C ILE A 102 -5.09 -7.30 9.26
N GLU A 103 -4.21 -6.82 10.14
CA GLU A 103 -4.65 -6.31 11.44
C GLU A 103 -5.54 -5.08 11.29
N ALA A 104 -5.16 -4.15 10.41
CA ALA A 104 -5.93 -2.92 10.21
C ALA A 104 -7.32 -3.25 9.66
N LEU A 105 -7.40 -4.16 8.70
CA LEU A 105 -8.69 -4.53 8.12
C LEU A 105 -9.55 -5.29 9.12
N THR A 106 -8.95 -6.17 9.90
CA THR A 106 -9.68 -6.91 10.93
C THR A 106 -10.26 -5.94 11.97
N LYS A 107 -9.48 -4.95 12.37
CA LYS A 107 -9.94 -3.95 13.33
C LYS A 107 -11.07 -3.12 12.74
N SER A 108 -10.96 -2.78 11.46
CA SER A 108 -11.98 -2.01 10.77
C SER A 108 -13.31 -2.76 10.71
N ILE A 109 -13.26 -4.08 10.47
CA ILE A 109 -14.45 -4.91 10.47
C ILE A 109 -15.11 -4.89 11.85
N ARG A 110 -14.31 -5.08 12.91
CA ARG A 110 -14.86 -5.07 14.27
C ARG A 110 -15.49 -3.73 14.62
N PHE A 111 -14.84 -2.63 14.21
CA PHE A 111 -15.40 -1.31 14.44
C PHE A 111 -16.73 -1.14 13.71
N SER A 112 -16.77 -1.57 12.45
CA SER A 112 -17.99 -1.46 11.66
C SER A 112 -19.13 -2.28 12.26
N GLU A 113 -18.82 -3.48 12.76
CA GLU A 113 -19.83 -4.32 13.39
C GLU A 113 -20.42 -3.65 14.62
N LYS A 114 -19.58 -3.00 15.43
CA LYS A 114 -20.07 -2.30 16.61
C LYS A 114 -20.93 -1.10 16.20
N CYS A 115 -20.52 -0.36 15.19
CA CYS A 115 -21.33 0.76 14.69
C CYS A 115 -22.69 0.27 14.19
N LEU A 116 -22.70 -0.83 13.44
CA LEU A 116 -23.96 -1.38 12.93
C LEU A 116 -24.86 -1.81 14.08
N SER A 117 -24.30 -2.43 15.11
CA SER A 117 -25.09 -2.83 16.27
C SER A 117 -25.77 -1.63 16.92
N GLU A 118 -25.02 -0.54 17.11
CA GLU A 118 -25.60 0.66 17.72
C GLU A 118 -26.64 1.30 16.82
N LEU A 119 -26.38 1.35 15.51
CA LEU A 119 -27.31 1.96 14.59
C LEU A 119 -28.60 1.14 14.48
N HIS A 120 -28.50 -0.19 14.49
CA HIS A 120 -29.70 -1.03 14.47
C HIS A 120 -30.52 -0.84 15.74
N ALA A 121 -29.87 -0.68 16.88
CA ALA A 121 -30.60 -0.39 18.12
C ALA A 121 -31.33 0.94 18.03
N LEU A 122 -30.66 1.97 17.49
CA LEU A 122 -31.31 3.26 17.33
C LEU A 122 -32.43 3.20 16.29
N GLN A 123 -32.28 2.39 15.25
CA GLN A 123 -33.33 2.24 14.25
C GLN A 123 -34.63 1.70 14.90
N LYS A 124 -34.47 0.71 15.79
CA LYS A 124 -35.65 0.21 16.51
C LYS A 124 -36.26 1.26 17.41
N GLU A 125 -35.43 2.10 18.00
CA GLU A 125 -35.89 3.15 18.90
C GLU A 125 -36.59 4.26 18.13
N TYR A 126 -35.98 4.70 17.01
CA TYR A 126 -36.56 5.76 16.18
C TYR A 126 -37.82 5.30 15.46
N PHE A 127 -37.78 4.09 14.95
CA PHE A 127 -38.85 3.61 14.05
C PHE A 127 -39.23 2.18 14.42
N PRO A 128 -39.92 1.99 15.56
CA PRO A 128 -40.18 0.62 16.03
C PRO A 128 -41.00 -0.21 15.07
N GLU A 129 -41.81 0.43 14.20
CA GLU A 129 -42.64 -0.32 13.24
C GLU A 129 -41.84 -0.83 12.04
N GLN A 130 -40.63 -0.33 11.84
CA GLN A 130 -39.79 -0.73 10.72
C GLN A 130 -38.61 -1.61 11.15
N ALA A 131 -38.48 -1.85 12.44
CA ALA A 131 -37.35 -2.58 12.97
C ALA A 131 -37.47 -4.09 12.74
#